data_04974d4641df26be9d8daead3c9b02fc
#
_entry.id   04974d4641df26be9d8daead3c9b02fc
#
_cell.length_a   1.000
_cell.length_b   1.000
_cell.length_c   1.000
_cell.angle_alpha   90.00
_cell.angle_beta   90.00
_cell.angle_gamma   90.00
#
_symmetry.space_group_name_H-M   'P 1'
#
loop_
_entity.id
_entity.type
_entity.pdbx_description
1 polymer ?
#
loop_
_entity_poly.entity_id
_entity_poly.type
_entity_poly.pdbx_seq_one_letter_code
_entity_poly.pdbx_strand_id
1 'polypeptide(L)'
;MTNIFDSTNRLIVDIDDTILTTHNRDYPNSVPHTDMIDKLNRMYDDGWVIIYHTARGQLSNNGDIEKIEKNVRPILEDWLARHNVKYHELIMGKPWGAYYIDDKAMKPDEFLSSNLEKQ
;
A
#
# COMPACT_ATOMS: atom_id res chain seq x y z
N MET A 1 12.65 -18.44 8.14
CA MET A 1 12.17 -17.27 7.36
C MET A 1 10.92 -17.64 6.59
N THR A 2 9.85 -16.89 6.77
CA THR A 2 8.59 -17.18 6.10
C THR A 2 8.64 -16.70 4.66
N ASN A 3 8.36 -17.60 3.71
CA ASN A 3 8.21 -17.22 2.32
C ASN A 3 6.82 -16.57 2.15
N ILE A 4 6.78 -15.31 1.74
CA ILE A 4 5.53 -14.56 1.60
C ILE A 4 4.58 -15.20 0.57
N PHE A 5 5.10 -15.97 -0.37
CA PHE A 5 4.28 -16.65 -1.38
C PHE A 5 3.65 -17.95 -0.88
N ASP A 6 4.08 -18.47 0.27
CA ASP A 6 3.51 -19.68 0.85
C ASP A 6 2.27 -19.40 1.71
N SER A 7 2.00 -18.15 2.03
CA SER A 7 0.86 -17.78 2.84
C SER A 7 -0.35 -17.38 1.99
N THR A 8 -1.53 -17.90 2.34
CA THR A 8 -2.80 -17.41 1.80
C THR A 8 -3.33 -16.21 2.56
N ASN A 9 -2.76 -15.92 3.74
CA ASN A 9 -3.14 -14.79 4.58
C ASN A 9 -2.37 -13.54 4.16
N ARG A 10 -2.65 -13.06 2.96
CA ARG A 10 -1.98 -11.93 2.31
C ARG A 10 -2.98 -10.82 2.04
N LEU A 11 -2.61 -9.60 2.41
CA LEU A 11 -3.37 -8.41 2.08
C LEU A 11 -2.59 -7.58 1.06
N ILE A 12 -3.26 -7.24 -0.02
CA ILE A 12 -2.73 -6.34 -1.05
C ILE A 12 -3.39 -4.99 -0.82
N VAL A 13 -2.60 -3.99 -0.49
CA VAL A 13 -3.09 -2.71 0.01
C VAL A 13 -2.60 -1.57 -0.88
N ASP A 14 -3.52 -0.71 -1.29
CA ASP A 14 -3.20 0.51 -2.01
C ASP A 14 -2.55 1.55 -1.08
N ILE A 15 -1.90 2.55 -1.66
CA ILE A 15 -1.21 3.61 -0.92
C ILE A 15 -2.02 4.91 -0.91
N ASP A 16 -2.09 5.60 -2.06
CA ASP A 16 -2.69 6.93 -2.15
C ASP A 16 -4.19 6.87 -1.87
N ASP A 17 -4.64 7.72 -0.94
CA ASP A 17 -6.02 7.79 -0.46
C ASP A 17 -6.51 6.53 0.25
N THR A 18 -5.58 5.65 0.63
CA THR A 18 -5.85 4.46 1.44
C THR A 18 -5.11 4.54 2.78
N ILE A 19 -3.78 4.73 2.77
CA ILE A 19 -3.01 4.89 4.02
C ILE A 19 -2.46 6.31 4.20
N LEU A 20 -2.62 7.16 3.20
CA LEU A 20 -2.15 8.55 3.25
C LEU A 20 -2.96 9.41 2.30
N THR A 21 -2.91 10.73 2.50
CA THR A 21 -3.44 11.72 1.57
C THR A 21 -2.33 12.72 1.26
N THR A 22 -2.17 13.04 -0.02
CA THR A 22 -1.16 13.98 -0.50
C THR A 22 -1.84 15.26 -1.01
N HIS A 23 -1.36 16.41 -0.52
CA HIS A 23 -1.84 17.72 -0.95
C HIS A 23 -0.80 18.37 -1.86
N ASN A 24 -1.24 18.93 -2.98
CA ASN A 24 -0.41 19.67 -3.92
C ASN A 24 0.83 18.88 -4.39
N ARG A 25 0.71 17.57 -4.53
CA ARG A 25 1.79 16.68 -4.95
C ARG A 25 3.02 16.72 -4.04
N ASP A 26 2.86 17.19 -2.82
CA ASP A 26 3.94 17.21 -1.82
C ASP A 26 4.05 15.84 -1.14
N TYR A 27 4.57 14.86 -1.87
CA TYR A 27 4.64 13.48 -1.43
C TYR A 27 5.44 13.27 -0.15
N PRO A 28 6.58 13.95 0.06
CA PRO A 28 7.32 13.78 1.32
C PRO A 28 6.52 14.20 2.55
N ASN A 29 5.55 15.10 2.40
CA ASN A 29 4.72 15.61 3.48
C ASN A 29 3.28 15.08 3.45
N SER A 30 3.07 13.92 2.84
CA SER A 30 1.75 13.27 2.84
C SER A 30 1.26 13.01 4.26
N VAL A 31 -0.04 13.19 4.46
CA VAL A 31 -0.67 13.03 5.78
C VAL A 31 -1.06 11.57 5.98
N PRO A 32 -0.55 10.90 7.03
CA PRO A 32 -0.88 9.50 7.27
C PRO A 32 -2.33 9.32 7.74
N HIS A 33 -2.97 8.25 7.28
CA HIS A 33 -4.22 7.76 7.85
C HIS A 33 -3.84 6.79 8.97
N THR A 34 -3.69 7.32 10.17
CA THR A 34 -3.10 6.57 11.31
C THR A 34 -3.92 5.36 11.71
N ASP A 35 -5.24 5.42 11.63
CA ASP A 35 -6.12 4.30 11.93
C ASP A 35 -5.89 3.11 10.99
N MET A 36 -5.73 3.38 9.69
CA MET A 36 -5.40 2.34 8.70
C MET A 36 -4.03 1.74 8.96
N ILE A 37 -3.02 2.59 9.14
CA ILE A 37 -1.64 2.14 9.37
C ILE A 37 -1.57 1.31 10.66
N ASP A 38 -2.21 1.77 11.73
CA ASP A 38 -2.19 1.06 13.01
C ASP A 38 -2.83 -0.33 12.90
N LYS A 39 -3.97 -0.41 12.22
CA LYS A 39 -4.64 -1.72 12.00
C LYS A 39 -3.76 -2.65 11.18
N LEU A 40 -3.21 -2.17 10.08
CA LEU A 40 -2.35 -2.98 9.20
C LEU A 40 -1.08 -3.42 9.92
N ASN A 41 -0.48 -2.53 10.73
CA ASN A 41 0.70 -2.88 11.52
C ASN A 41 0.40 -3.96 12.57
N ARG A 42 -0.77 -3.89 13.22
CA ARG A 42 -1.20 -4.95 14.16
C ARG A 42 -1.39 -6.28 13.43
N MET A 43 -1.96 -6.25 12.23
CA MET A 43 -2.13 -7.47 11.43
C MET A 43 -0.79 -8.02 10.96
N TYR A 44 0.15 -7.16 10.61
CA TYR A 44 1.54 -7.57 10.33
C TYR A 44 2.13 -8.32 11.51
N ASP A 45 2.01 -7.76 12.72
CA ASP A 45 2.53 -8.39 13.94
C ASP A 45 1.82 -9.72 14.25
N ASP A 46 0.57 -9.86 13.83
CA ASP A 46 -0.23 -11.08 14.01
C ASP A 46 -0.01 -12.13 12.90
N GLY A 47 0.94 -11.89 12.02
CA GLY A 47 1.36 -12.88 11.01
C GLY A 47 0.73 -12.73 9.64
N TRP A 48 -0.06 -11.68 9.40
CA TRP A 48 -0.54 -11.39 8.05
C TRP A 48 0.60 -10.89 7.18
N VAL A 49 0.62 -11.31 5.92
CA VAL A 49 1.55 -10.78 4.92
C VAL A 49 0.95 -9.51 4.32
N ILE A 50 1.66 -8.40 4.47
CA ILE A 50 1.21 -7.11 3.98
C ILE A 50 2.04 -6.71 2.75
N ILE A 51 1.35 -6.49 1.63
CA ILE A 51 1.97 -6.09 0.37
C ILE A 51 1.31 -4.78 -0.06
N TYR A 52 2.09 -3.72 -0.21
CA TYR A 52 1.60 -2.47 -0.78
C TYR A 52 1.78 -2.48 -2.28
N HIS A 53 0.74 -2.11 -3.01
CA HIS A 53 0.72 -2.10 -4.48
C HIS A 53 0.16 -0.76 -4.94
N THR A 54 0.93 0.01 -5.68
CA THR A 54 0.59 1.40 -5.99
C THR A 54 0.73 1.73 -7.47
N ALA A 55 -0.20 2.56 -7.94
CA ALA A 55 -0.16 3.15 -9.27
C ALA A 55 0.56 4.51 -9.29
N ARG A 56 1.16 4.91 -8.14
CA ARG A 56 1.86 6.20 -8.06
C ARG A 56 2.93 6.28 -9.14
N GLY A 57 2.94 7.39 -9.85
CA GLY A 57 3.91 7.64 -10.92
C GLY A 57 3.51 7.10 -12.29
N GLN A 58 2.44 6.30 -12.40
CA GLN A 58 2.02 5.71 -13.68
C GLN A 58 1.67 6.76 -14.72
N LEU A 59 0.83 7.73 -14.36
CA LEU A 59 0.42 8.77 -15.30
C LEU A 59 1.57 9.73 -15.62
N SER A 60 2.30 10.18 -14.61
CA SER A 60 3.38 11.17 -14.78
C SER A 60 4.58 10.61 -15.54
N ASN A 61 4.79 9.29 -15.52
CA ASN A 61 5.90 8.63 -16.20
C ASN A 61 5.46 7.78 -17.39
N ASN A 62 4.22 7.95 -17.81
CA ASN A 62 3.66 7.24 -18.96
C ASN A 62 3.86 5.71 -18.87
N GLY A 63 3.72 5.16 -17.68
CA GLY A 63 3.86 3.73 -17.41
C GLY A 63 5.29 3.19 -17.45
N ASP A 64 6.30 4.04 -17.56
CA ASP A 64 7.70 3.64 -17.61
C ASP A 64 8.17 3.17 -16.23
N ILE A 65 8.22 1.85 -16.03
CA ILE A 65 8.53 1.26 -14.72
C ILE A 65 9.95 1.58 -14.25
N GLU A 66 10.91 1.71 -15.15
CA GLU A 66 12.29 2.04 -14.77
C GLU A 66 12.36 3.43 -14.16
N LYS A 67 11.65 4.40 -14.73
CA LYS A 67 11.56 5.76 -14.20
C LYS A 67 10.83 5.79 -12.87
N ILE A 68 9.75 5.02 -12.75
CA ILE A 68 8.96 4.92 -11.52
C ILE A 68 9.82 4.36 -10.39
N GLU A 69 10.54 3.27 -10.65
CA GLU A 69 11.43 2.65 -9.66
C GLU A 69 12.55 3.60 -9.23
N LYS A 70 13.09 4.37 -10.16
CA LYS A 70 14.20 5.27 -9.88
C LYS A 70 13.77 6.55 -9.16
N ASN A 71 12.66 7.16 -9.58
CA ASN A 71 12.29 8.51 -9.15
C ASN A 71 11.14 8.56 -8.16
N VAL A 72 10.27 7.56 -8.12
CA VAL A 72 9.06 7.54 -7.28
C VAL A 72 9.23 6.64 -6.06
N ARG A 73 9.73 5.43 -6.24
CA ARG A 73 9.89 4.47 -5.15
C ARG A 73 10.70 5.01 -3.97
N PRO A 74 11.87 5.65 -4.16
CA PRO A 74 12.68 6.09 -3.01
C PRO A 74 11.96 7.09 -2.11
N ILE A 75 11.17 7.99 -2.67
CA ILE A 75 10.40 8.97 -1.90
C ILE A 75 9.34 8.27 -1.06
N LEU A 76 8.65 7.29 -1.66
CA LEU A 76 7.62 6.52 -0.96
C LEU A 76 8.22 5.63 0.14
N GLU A 77 9.32 4.94 -0.16
CA GLU A 77 10.01 4.12 0.84
C GLU A 77 10.47 4.95 2.04
N ASP A 78 11.00 6.13 1.80
CA ASP A 78 11.39 7.05 2.88
C ASP A 78 10.18 7.44 3.73
N TRP A 79 9.05 7.79 3.11
CA TRP A 79 7.82 8.13 3.83
C TRP A 79 7.34 6.96 4.69
N LEU A 80 7.30 5.77 4.12
CA LEU A 80 6.86 4.55 4.83
C LEU A 80 7.74 4.29 6.06
N ALA A 81 9.05 4.45 5.90
CA ALA A 81 10.00 4.27 7.01
C ALA A 81 9.80 5.32 8.11
N ARG A 82 9.64 6.59 7.74
CA ARG A 82 9.43 7.69 8.71
C ARG A 82 8.13 7.54 9.50
N HIS A 83 7.11 6.92 8.92
CA HIS A 83 5.81 6.72 9.57
C HIS A 83 5.64 5.33 10.17
N ASN A 84 6.73 4.56 10.28
CA ASN A 84 6.74 3.23 10.90
C ASN A 84 5.73 2.27 10.31
N VAL A 85 5.55 2.33 8.98
CA VAL A 85 4.66 1.43 8.26
C VAL A 85 5.36 0.08 8.09
N LYS A 86 4.75 -0.99 8.57
CA LYS A 86 5.28 -2.35 8.48
C LYS A 86 4.72 -3.03 7.24
N TYR A 87 5.59 -3.65 6.46
CA TYR A 87 5.16 -4.39 5.26
C TYR A 87 6.23 -5.37 4.83
N HIS A 88 5.84 -6.33 4.02
CA HIS A 88 6.75 -7.34 3.48
C HIS A 88 7.28 -6.93 2.11
N GLU A 89 6.44 -6.28 1.30
CA GLU A 89 6.82 -5.88 -0.05
C GLU A 89 6.08 -4.62 -0.47
N LEU A 90 6.75 -3.80 -1.28
CA LEU A 90 6.19 -2.65 -1.96
C LEU A 90 6.33 -2.87 -3.46
N ILE A 91 5.20 -2.97 -4.15
CA ILE A 91 5.16 -3.19 -5.60
C ILE A 91 4.70 -1.91 -6.28
N MET A 92 5.55 -1.37 -7.14
CA MET A 92 5.21 -0.25 -8.02
C MET A 92 4.59 -0.83 -9.30
N GLY A 93 4.00 0.04 -10.12
CA GLY A 93 3.51 -0.38 -11.42
C GLY A 93 2.09 -0.96 -11.44
N LYS A 94 1.32 -0.75 -10.38
CA LYS A 94 -0.10 -1.07 -10.43
C LYS A 94 -0.74 -0.27 -11.57
N PRO A 95 -1.47 -0.92 -12.48
CA PRO A 95 -2.15 -0.19 -13.55
C PRO A 95 -3.08 0.87 -12.99
N TRP A 96 -2.99 2.08 -13.53
CA TRP A 96 -3.93 3.13 -13.15
C TRP A 96 -5.25 2.91 -13.88
N GLY A 97 -6.36 3.04 -13.15
CA GLY A 97 -7.69 2.96 -13.73
C GLY A 97 -8.67 3.83 -12.95
N ALA A 98 -9.78 4.19 -13.57
CA ALA A 98 -10.84 4.96 -12.90
C ALA A 98 -11.53 4.11 -11.82
N TYR A 99 -11.57 2.81 -12.01
CA TYR A 99 -12.16 1.84 -11.07
C TYR A 99 -11.34 0.56 -11.07
N TYR A 100 -11.29 -0.10 -9.91
CA TYR A 100 -10.72 -1.45 -9.78
C TYR A 100 -11.86 -2.38 -9.40
N ILE A 101 -12.13 -3.33 -10.29
CA ILE A 101 -13.23 -4.30 -10.13
C ILE A 101 -12.61 -5.64 -9.79
N ASP A 102 -12.90 -6.15 -8.59
CA ASP A 102 -12.28 -7.35 -8.05
C ASP A 102 -13.24 -7.99 -7.04
N ASP A 103 -13.32 -9.31 -7.06
CA ASP A 103 -14.20 -10.07 -6.16
C ASP A 103 -13.74 -10.09 -4.71
N LYS A 104 -12.46 -9.77 -4.45
CA LYS A 104 -11.86 -9.79 -3.12
C LYS A 104 -11.61 -8.40 -2.54
N ALA A 105 -11.89 -7.36 -3.31
CA ALA A 105 -11.59 -6.00 -2.90
C ALA A 105 -12.58 -5.47 -1.86
N MET A 106 -12.08 -4.65 -0.97
CA MET A 106 -12.90 -3.86 -0.07
C MET A 106 -12.35 -2.44 0.01
N LYS A 107 -13.22 -1.49 0.33
CA LYS A 107 -12.82 -0.09 0.52
C LYS A 107 -12.17 0.11 1.88
N PRO A 108 -11.36 1.18 2.06
CA PRO A 108 -10.69 1.44 3.33
C PRO A 108 -11.63 1.49 4.55
N ASP A 109 -12.79 2.14 4.43
CA ASP A 109 -13.75 2.22 5.53
C ASP A 109 -14.37 0.85 5.86
N GLU A 110 -14.64 0.03 4.85
CA GLU A 110 -15.09 -1.34 5.06
C GLU A 110 -14.02 -2.16 5.79
N PHE A 111 -12.76 -1.99 5.38
CA PHE A 111 -11.64 -2.67 6.03
C PHE A 111 -11.51 -2.25 7.50
N LEU A 112 -11.61 -0.95 7.80
CA LEU A 112 -11.49 -0.44 9.16
C LEU A 112 -12.55 -1.03 10.10
N SER A 113 -13.75 -1.25 9.60
CA SER A 113 -14.84 -1.85 10.40
C SER A 113 -14.88 -3.37 10.34
N SER A 114 -14.01 -4.00 9.56
CA SER A 114 -13.97 -5.45 9.42
C SER A 114 -13.21 -6.13 10.56
N ASN A 115 -13.44 -7.43 10.70
CA ASN A 115 -12.68 -8.29 11.59
C ASN A 115 -12.27 -9.52 10.78
N LEU A 116 -11.22 -9.37 9.99
CA LEU A 116 -10.76 -10.40 9.08
C LEU A 116 -10.09 -11.55 9.84
N GLU A 117 -10.45 -12.76 9.47
CA GLU A 117 -9.88 -13.98 10.05
C GLU A 117 -8.92 -14.62 9.06
N LYS A 118 -7.84 -15.21 9.60
CA LYS A 118 -6.90 -16.00 8.79
C LYS A 118 -7.57 -17.25 8.28
N GLN A 119 -7.22 -17.60 7.06
CA GLN A 119 -7.71 -18.81 6.39
C GLN A 119 -6.80 -20.00 6.67
#